data_6edd300f4334427fe849be6ab2a4f08d
#
_entry.id   6edd300f4334427fe849be6ab2a4f08d
#
_cell.length_a   1.000
_cell.length_b   1.000
_cell.length_c   1.000
_cell.angle_alpha   90.00
_cell.angle_beta   90.00
_cell.angle_gamma   90.00
#
_symmetry.space_group_name_H-M   'P 1'
#
loop_
_entity.id
_entity.type
_entity.pdbx_description
1 polymer ?
#
loop_
_entity_poly.entity_id
_entity_poly.type
_entity_poly.pdbx_seq_one_letter_code
_entity_poly.pdbx_strand_id
1 'polypeptide(L)'
;MRLGKQRHESKYLAIEDFNTNKGWSISWMCHQLGITRSAFYKWKHRIVPEQEQLNSEIAELIKEYDERFSHILGYRRMTDWINHFNHTNYSRKRIHRIMKILDIHAFIRKKRKKYKTAKPEETIENKLARNFYTTCLLYTSDAADE
;
A
#
# COMPACT_ATOMS: atom_id res chain seq x y z
N MET A 1 -8.63 -15.85 -6.01
CA MET A 1 -7.16 -15.75 -6.06
C MET A 1 -6.60 -15.56 -4.66
N ARG A 2 -5.63 -16.33 -4.20
CA ARG A 2 -5.03 -16.14 -2.88
C ARG A 2 -4.15 -14.91 -2.88
N LEU A 3 -4.40 -13.98 -1.97
CA LEU A 3 -3.64 -12.74 -1.80
C LEU A 3 -2.26 -12.93 -1.12
N GLY A 4 -1.71 -14.12 -1.10
CA GLY A 4 -0.39 -14.38 -0.54
C GLY A 4 0.25 -15.61 -1.16
N LYS A 5 1.58 -15.58 -1.36
CA LYS A 5 2.34 -16.73 -1.84
C LYS A 5 2.18 -17.92 -0.89
N GLN A 6 1.66 -19.01 -1.40
CA GLN A 6 1.65 -20.27 -0.66
C GLN A 6 3.01 -20.93 -0.71
N ARG A 7 3.36 -21.58 0.39
CA ARG A 7 4.53 -22.44 0.41
C ARG A 7 4.35 -23.56 -0.63
N HIS A 8 5.26 -23.66 -1.57
CA HIS A 8 5.27 -24.69 -2.64
C HIS A 8 4.15 -24.60 -3.71
N GLU A 9 3.45 -23.49 -3.85
CA GLU A 9 2.39 -23.33 -4.86
C GLU A 9 2.90 -23.60 -6.29
N SER A 10 4.06 -23.02 -6.64
CA SER A 10 4.68 -23.23 -7.95
C SER A 10 5.00 -24.71 -8.24
N LYS A 11 5.38 -25.47 -7.20
CA LYS A 11 5.65 -26.89 -7.33
C LYS A 11 4.37 -27.69 -7.56
N TYR A 12 3.26 -27.32 -6.90
CA TYR A 12 1.97 -27.97 -7.09
C TYR A 12 1.41 -27.72 -8.50
N LEU A 13 1.52 -26.49 -8.98
CA LEU A 13 1.13 -26.14 -10.35
C LEU A 13 1.95 -26.91 -11.39
N ALA A 14 3.26 -27.02 -11.20
CA ALA A 14 4.12 -27.81 -12.07
C ALA A 14 3.72 -29.30 -12.08
N ILE A 15 3.43 -29.89 -10.92
CA ILE A 15 2.98 -31.30 -10.85
C ILE A 15 1.66 -31.47 -11.62
N GLU A 16 0.71 -30.55 -11.47
CA GLU A 16 -0.57 -30.63 -12.15
C GLU A 16 -0.40 -30.50 -13.68
N ASP A 17 0.40 -29.55 -14.14
CA ASP A 17 0.69 -29.33 -15.56
C ASP A 17 1.38 -30.54 -16.19
N PHE A 18 2.45 -31.07 -15.58
CA PHE A 18 3.14 -32.24 -16.10
C PHE A 18 2.31 -33.52 -16.04
N ASN A 19 1.45 -33.68 -15.04
CA ASN A 19 0.53 -34.81 -15.00
C ASN A 19 -0.50 -34.72 -16.11
N THR A 20 -1.06 -33.55 -16.40
CA THR A 20 -2.08 -33.34 -17.44
C THR A 20 -1.49 -33.43 -18.83
N ASN A 21 -0.34 -32.77 -19.08
CA ASN A 21 0.24 -32.67 -20.43
C ASN A 21 1.12 -33.88 -20.82
N LYS A 22 1.81 -34.51 -19.87
CA LYS A 22 2.77 -35.56 -20.12
C LYS A 22 2.41 -36.91 -19.48
N GLY A 23 1.34 -36.96 -18.68
CA GLY A 23 0.91 -38.18 -18.00
C GLY A 23 1.88 -38.71 -16.93
N TRP A 24 2.77 -37.84 -16.39
CA TRP A 24 3.76 -38.29 -15.41
C TRP A 24 3.09 -38.64 -14.07
N SER A 25 3.66 -39.64 -13.39
CA SER A 25 3.17 -40.08 -12.09
C SER A 25 3.32 -39.00 -11.03
N ILE A 26 2.19 -38.62 -10.40
CA ILE A 26 2.15 -37.66 -9.29
C ILE A 26 3.04 -38.11 -8.13
N SER A 27 3.06 -39.43 -7.84
CA SER A 27 3.88 -39.97 -6.76
C SER A 27 5.36 -39.73 -6.99
N TRP A 28 5.82 -39.97 -8.21
CA TRP A 28 7.22 -39.77 -8.61
C TRP A 28 7.60 -38.28 -8.54
N MET A 29 6.77 -37.40 -9.10
CA MET A 29 7.03 -35.95 -9.08
C MET A 29 7.06 -35.37 -7.66
N CYS A 30 6.13 -35.82 -6.80
CA CYS A 30 6.13 -35.40 -5.40
C CYS A 30 7.41 -35.80 -4.68
N HIS A 31 7.90 -37.01 -4.93
CA HIS A 31 9.16 -37.51 -4.36
C HIS A 31 10.35 -36.65 -4.82
N GLN A 32 10.46 -36.39 -6.14
CA GLN A 32 11.53 -35.57 -6.71
C GLN A 32 11.55 -34.12 -6.18
N LEU A 33 10.38 -33.54 -5.94
CA LEU A 33 10.25 -32.16 -5.46
C LEU A 33 10.29 -32.03 -3.92
N GLY A 34 10.43 -33.17 -3.20
CA GLY A 34 10.44 -33.19 -1.74
C GLY A 34 9.11 -32.76 -1.11
N ILE A 35 7.98 -33.13 -1.72
CA ILE A 35 6.64 -32.81 -1.27
C ILE A 35 5.88 -34.09 -0.95
N THR A 36 5.09 -34.07 0.13
CA THR A 36 4.21 -35.19 0.43
C THR A 36 3.01 -35.23 -0.54
N ARG A 37 2.67 -36.45 -1.02
CA ARG A 37 1.51 -36.64 -1.90
C ARG A 37 0.21 -36.13 -1.28
N SER A 38 0.05 -36.34 0.02
CA SER A 38 -1.11 -35.83 0.77
C SER A 38 -1.24 -34.30 0.74
N ALA A 39 -0.11 -33.59 0.79
CA ALA A 39 -0.11 -32.11 0.71
C ALA A 39 -0.56 -31.63 -0.67
N PHE A 40 -0.14 -32.32 -1.75
CA PHE A 40 -0.59 -32.02 -3.10
C PHE A 40 -2.10 -32.22 -3.27
N TYR A 41 -2.64 -33.37 -2.85
CA TYR A 41 -4.08 -33.62 -2.94
C TYR A 41 -4.90 -32.67 -2.05
N LYS A 42 -4.41 -32.33 -0.86
CA LYS A 42 -5.06 -31.30 0.00
C LYS A 42 -5.08 -29.94 -0.67
N TRP A 43 -4.05 -29.58 -1.42
CA TRP A 43 -4.01 -28.35 -2.21
C TRP A 43 -5.01 -28.44 -3.39
N LYS A 44 -5.01 -29.55 -4.13
CA LYS A 44 -5.87 -29.75 -5.30
C LYS A 44 -7.37 -29.74 -4.97
N HIS A 45 -7.77 -30.39 -3.88
CA HIS A 45 -9.19 -30.48 -3.45
C HIS A 45 -9.58 -29.39 -2.46
N ARG A 46 -8.79 -28.32 -2.36
CA ARG A 46 -9.08 -27.28 -1.40
C ARG A 46 -10.31 -26.47 -1.80
N ILE A 47 -11.27 -26.41 -0.89
CA ILE A 47 -12.38 -25.45 -0.97
C ILE A 47 -11.87 -24.08 -0.51
N VAL A 48 -12.05 -23.05 -1.35
CA VAL A 48 -11.65 -21.68 -1.00
C VAL A 48 -12.61 -21.14 0.07
N PRO A 49 -12.13 -20.74 1.25
CA PRO A 49 -12.97 -20.16 2.28
C PRO A 49 -13.62 -18.85 1.79
N GLU A 50 -14.83 -18.57 2.24
CA GLU A 50 -15.58 -17.35 1.94
C GLU A 50 -14.76 -16.07 2.23
N GLN A 51 -14.02 -16.07 3.32
CA GLN A 51 -13.14 -14.97 3.69
C GLN A 51 -12.07 -14.68 2.63
N GLU A 52 -11.59 -15.70 1.94
CA GLU A 52 -10.58 -15.55 0.88
C GLU A 52 -11.21 -15.02 -0.41
N GLN A 53 -12.44 -15.42 -0.71
CA GLN A 53 -13.23 -14.89 -1.81
C GLN A 53 -13.49 -13.39 -1.61
N LEU A 54 -13.98 -13.00 -0.45
CA LEU A 54 -14.16 -11.60 -0.07
C LEU A 54 -12.85 -10.78 -0.14
N ASN A 55 -11.71 -11.37 0.23
CA ASN A 55 -10.43 -10.66 0.08
C ASN A 55 -10.03 -10.48 -1.38
N SER A 56 -10.39 -11.42 -2.26
CA SER A 56 -10.14 -11.28 -3.70
C SER A 56 -10.99 -10.17 -4.31
N GLU A 57 -12.26 -10.09 -3.94
CA GLU A 57 -13.17 -9.01 -4.37
C GLU A 57 -12.67 -7.65 -3.92
N ILE A 58 -12.25 -7.53 -2.64
CA ILE A 58 -11.66 -6.30 -2.13
C ILE A 58 -10.37 -5.94 -2.88
N ALA A 59 -9.56 -6.93 -3.24
CA ALA A 59 -8.32 -6.70 -3.99
C ALA A 59 -8.59 -6.14 -5.40
N GLU A 60 -9.64 -6.61 -6.06
CA GLU A 60 -10.08 -6.07 -7.36
C GLU A 60 -10.57 -4.64 -7.23
N LEU A 61 -11.41 -4.35 -6.23
CA LEU A 61 -11.85 -2.99 -5.93
C LEU A 61 -10.68 -2.04 -5.64
N ILE A 62 -9.70 -2.50 -4.87
CA ILE A 62 -8.51 -1.68 -4.57
C ILE A 62 -7.75 -1.34 -5.85
N LYS A 63 -7.57 -2.28 -6.76
CA LYS A 63 -6.89 -2.03 -8.05
C LYS A 63 -7.67 -1.05 -8.91
N GLU A 64 -8.98 -1.24 -9.04
CA GLU A 64 -9.85 -0.34 -9.79
C GLU A 64 -9.77 1.11 -9.28
N TYR A 65 -9.89 1.30 -7.96
CA TYR A 65 -9.80 2.64 -7.37
C TYR A 65 -8.38 3.23 -7.43
N ASP A 66 -7.35 2.42 -7.33
CA ASP A 66 -5.98 2.87 -7.43
C ASP A 66 -5.67 3.42 -8.83
N GLU A 67 -6.10 2.72 -9.88
CA GLU A 67 -6.01 3.19 -11.27
C GLU A 67 -6.86 4.44 -11.50
N ARG A 68 -8.10 4.44 -11.05
CA ARG A 68 -9.05 5.56 -11.21
C ARG A 68 -8.53 6.86 -10.59
N PHE A 69 -7.83 6.78 -9.48
CA PHE A 69 -7.28 7.93 -8.76
C PHE A 69 -5.77 8.12 -8.97
N SER A 70 -5.18 7.53 -10.03
CA SER A 70 -3.78 7.72 -10.41
C SER A 70 -2.80 7.49 -9.26
N HIS A 71 -2.99 6.44 -8.47
CA HIS A 71 -2.12 6.01 -7.37
C HIS A 71 -1.92 7.03 -6.23
N ILE A 72 -2.88 7.93 -6.04
CA ILE A 72 -2.79 8.99 -4.99
C ILE A 72 -3.36 8.52 -3.65
N LEU A 73 -4.21 7.48 -3.65
CA LEU A 73 -4.94 7.07 -2.47
C LEU A 73 -4.07 6.24 -1.52
N GLY A 74 -3.86 6.75 -0.30
CA GLY A 74 -3.34 5.95 0.79
C GLY A 74 -4.43 5.08 1.42
N TYR A 75 -4.03 4.03 2.18
CA TYR A 75 -4.96 3.03 2.73
C TYR A 75 -6.16 3.61 3.51
N ARG A 76 -6.00 4.75 4.20
CA ARG A 76 -7.10 5.39 4.94
C ARG A 76 -8.17 5.91 3.99
N ARG A 77 -7.77 6.71 3.00
CA ARG A 77 -8.67 7.23 1.99
C ARG A 77 -9.26 6.11 1.14
N MET A 78 -8.46 5.14 0.74
CA MET A 78 -8.92 3.95 0.01
C MET A 78 -10.03 3.23 0.78
N THR A 79 -9.89 3.05 2.10
CA THR A 79 -10.94 2.44 2.94
C THR A 79 -12.20 3.26 2.95
N ASP A 80 -12.08 4.57 3.14
CA ASP A 80 -13.22 5.48 3.22
C ASP A 80 -13.98 5.52 1.87
N TRP A 81 -13.26 5.53 0.74
CA TRP A 81 -13.84 5.45 -0.61
C TRP A 81 -14.55 4.12 -0.88
N ILE A 82 -13.90 2.98 -0.62
CA ILE A 82 -14.50 1.65 -0.84
C ILE A 82 -15.78 1.51 0.00
N ASN A 83 -15.73 1.88 1.27
CA ASN A 83 -16.89 1.78 2.16
C ASN A 83 -18.03 2.71 1.73
N HIS A 84 -17.70 3.92 1.28
CA HIS A 84 -18.70 4.89 0.84
C HIS A 84 -19.43 4.46 -0.44
N PHE A 85 -18.67 4.08 -1.47
CA PHE A 85 -19.28 3.74 -2.76
C PHE A 85 -19.95 2.36 -2.80
N ASN A 86 -19.42 1.40 -2.07
CA ASN A 86 -19.97 0.03 -2.06
C ASN A 86 -20.90 -0.22 -0.86
N HIS A 87 -21.19 0.81 -0.03
CA HIS A 87 -22.03 0.67 1.17
C HIS A 87 -21.57 -0.46 2.10
N THR A 88 -20.26 -0.69 2.18
CA THR A 88 -19.63 -1.72 2.99
C THR A 88 -18.95 -1.13 4.22
N ASN A 89 -18.59 -1.98 5.18
CA ASN A 89 -17.89 -1.55 6.39
C ASN A 89 -16.61 -2.37 6.61
N TYR A 90 -15.66 -2.24 5.71
CA TYR A 90 -14.36 -2.91 5.83
C TYR A 90 -13.44 -2.16 6.80
N SER A 91 -12.71 -2.92 7.63
CA SER A 91 -11.76 -2.33 8.56
C SER A 91 -10.50 -1.82 7.82
N ARG A 92 -9.96 -0.68 8.28
CA ARG A 92 -8.71 -0.10 7.75
C ARG A 92 -7.53 -1.08 7.78
N LYS A 93 -7.45 -1.93 8.83
CA LYS A 93 -6.41 -2.95 8.95
C LYS A 93 -6.48 -4.00 7.85
N ARG A 94 -7.70 -4.39 7.44
CA ARG A 94 -7.93 -5.35 6.36
C ARG A 94 -7.47 -4.78 5.02
N ILE A 95 -7.93 -3.58 4.66
CA ILE A 95 -7.55 -2.90 3.42
C ILE A 95 -6.03 -2.67 3.36
N HIS A 96 -5.42 -2.16 4.43
CA HIS A 96 -3.97 -1.95 4.49
C HIS A 96 -3.18 -3.24 4.26
N ARG A 97 -3.62 -4.37 4.84
CA ARG A 97 -2.97 -5.68 4.62
C ARG A 97 -3.05 -6.12 3.16
N ILE A 98 -4.21 -5.93 2.53
CA ILE A 98 -4.41 -6.31 1.12
C ILE A 98 -3.57 -5.40 0.21
N MET A 99 -3.59 -4.09 0.41
CA MET A 99 -2.74 -3.14 -0.33
C MET A 99 -1.25 -3.49 -0.22
N LYS A 100 -0.79 -3.87 0.99
CA LYS A 100 0.59 -4.31 1.19
C LYS A 100 0.93 -5.59 0.40
N ILE A 101 0.00 -6.54 0.30
CA ILE A 101 0.20 -7.78 -0.49
C ILE A 101 0.23 -7.48 -1.99
N LEU A 102 -0.58 -6.52 -2.45
CA LEU A 102 -0.62 -6.07 -3.84
C LEU A 102 0.53 -5.14 -4.21
N ASP A 103 1.35 -4.73 -3.24
CA ASP A 103 2.41 -3.71 -3.38
C ASP A 103 1.90 -2.36 -3.90
N ILE A 104 0.67 -2.01 -3.51
CA ILE A 104 0.04 -0.75 -3.87
C ILE A 104 0.32 0.28 -2.78
N HIS A 105 1.02 1.36 -3.17
CA HIS A 105 1.39 2.45 -2.29
C HIS A 105 1.00 3.79 -2.89
N ALA A 106 0.53 4.72 -2.04
CA ALA A 106 0.23 6.07 -2.49
C ALA A 106 1.50 6.78 -3.00
N PHE A 107 1.37 7.46 -4.13
CA PHE A 107 2.42 8.32 -4.64
C PHE A 107 2.60 9.50 -3.69
N ILE A 108 3.67 9.48 -2.90
CA ILE A 108 4.00 10.53 -1.93
C ILE A 108 4.93 11.52 -2.59
N ARG A 109 4.60 12.81 -2.55
CA ARG A 109 5.51 13.88 -2.97
C ARG A 109 6.85 13.73 -2.26
N LYS A 110 7.95 13.81 -3.01
CA LYS A 110 9.30 13.88 -2.43
C LYS A 110 9.33 14.99 -1.40
N LYS A 111 9.84 14.71 -0.20
CA LYS A 111 10.09 15.76 0.79
C LYS A 111 10.90 16.88 0.15
N ARG A 112 10.51 18.14 0.37
CA ARG A 112 11.32 19.27 -0.02
C ARG A 112 12.72 19.09 0.56
N LYS A 113 13.75 19.26 -0.27
CA LYS A 113 15.14 19.30 0.21
C LYS A 113 15.20 20.39 1.28
N LYS A 114 15.67 20.05 2.48
CA LYS A 114 15.99 21.08 3.48
C LYS A 114 17.12 21.89 2.89
N TYR A 115 16.84 23.13 2.49
CA TYR A 115 17.91 24.05 2.14
C TYR A 115 18.71 24.28 3.42
N LYS A 116 20.01 24.04 3.34
CA LYS A 116 20.90 24.51 4.39
C LYS A 116 20.89 26.04 4.27
N THR A 117 20.25 26.70 5.22
CA THR A 117 20.38 28.16 5.34
C THR A 117 21.87 28.44 5.53
N ALA A 118 22.49 29.05 4.53
CA ALA A 118 23.82 29.60 4.72
C ALA A 118 23.77 30.54 5.94
N LYS A 119 24.75 30.45 6.81
CA LYS A 119 24.87 31.47 7.89
C LYS A 119 24.94 32.82 7.19
N PRO A 120 24.07 33.79 7.56
CA PRO A 120 24.18 35.12 7.00
C PRO A 120 25.58 35.65 7.30
N GLU A 121 26.24 36.18 6.27
CA GLU A 121 27.60 36.66 6.37
C GLU A 121 27.70 37.90 7.29
N GLU A 122 26.56 38.61 7.39
CA GLU A 122 26.37 39.70 8.34
C GLU A 122 25.05 39.51 9.11
N THR A 123 25.15 39.60 10.40
CA THR A 123 23.95 39.59 11.29
C THR A 123 23.59 41.05 11.58
N ILE A 124 22.55 41.53 10.92
CA ILE A 124 22.02 42.86 11.18
C ILE A 124 21.35 42.85 12.58
N GLU A 125 21.69 43.85 13.38
CA GLU A 125 21.15 43.98 14.72
C GLU A 125 19.61 44.21 14.66
N ASN A 126 18.89 43.47 15.49
CA ASN A 126 17.44 43.52 15.52
C ASN A 126 16.99 44.84 16.19
N LYS A 127 16.78 45.87 15.40
CA LYS A 127 16.37 47.21 15.88
C LYS A 127 15.02 47.20 16.65
N LEU A 128 14.10 46.32 16.29
CA LEU A 128 12.80 46.21 16.93
C LEU A 128 12.81 45.48 18.27
N ALA A 129 13.83 44.61 18.54
CA ALA A 129 13.97 43.80 19.76
C ALA A 129 12.64 43.14 20.23
N ARG A 130 11.74 42.82 19.29
CA ARG A 130 10.38 42.30 19.51
C ARG A 130 9.45 43.24 20.28
N ASN A 131 9.76 44.53 20.30
CA ASN A 131 8.91 45.52 20.92
C ASN A 131 7.88 46.05 19.89
N PHE A 132 6.70 45.47 19.89
CA PHE A 132 5.61 45.78 18.96
C PHE A 132 4.58 46.77 19.59
N TYR A 133 4.85 47.28 20.79
CA TYR A 133 3.97 48.23 21.47
C TYR A 133 4.35 49.65 21.05
N THR A 134 3.48 50.27 20.29
CA THR A 134 3.59 51.68 19.93
C THR A 134 2.40 52.45 20.49
N THR A 135 2.67 53.65 20.96
CA THR A 135 1.63 54.59 21.47
C THR A 135 0.79 55.21 20.37
N CYS A 136 1.17 55.03 19.11
CA CYS A 136 0.47 55.58 17.95
C CYS A 136 0.19 54.46 16.93
N LEU A 137 -1.07 54.29 16.57
CA LEU A 137 -1.56 53.28 15.61
C LEU A 137 -0.99 53.41 14.19
N LEU A 138 -0.48 54.56 13.82
CA LEU A 138 0.11 54.85 12.51
C LEU A 138 1.54 54.30 12.33
N TYR A 139 2.23 53.95 13.42
CA TYR A 139 3.61 53.45 13.35
C TYR A 139 3.74 51.93 13.07
N THR A 140 2.64 51.20 13.00
CA THR A 140 2.67 49.74 12.85
C THR A 140 2.57 49.28 11.40
N SER A 141 2.23 50.16 10.46
CA SER A 141 1.93 49.74 9.08
C SER A 141 3.04 50.04 8.06
N ASP A 142 3.99 50.91 8.36
CA ASP A 142 4.94 51.41 7.36
C ASP A 142 6.33 50.82 7.39
N ALA A 143 6.51 49.65 8.01
CA ALA A 143 7.80 48.93 7.95
C ALA A 143 8.03 48.22 6.62
N ALA A 144 7.16 48.39 5.63
CA ALA A 144 7.24 47.71 4.34
C ALA A 144 7.68 48.62 3.16
N ASP A 145 7.82 49.90 3.38
CA ASP A 145 8.04 50.90 2.31
C ASP A 145 9.43 51.56 2.33
N GLU A 146 10.42 51.02 3.06
CA GLU A 146 11.82 51.45 2.97
C GLU A 146 12.73 50.31 2.48
#